data_cb1e0db3e585edc1f6c4cfd2478afe70
#
_entry.id   cb1e0db3e585edc1f6c4cfd2478afe70
#
_cell.length_a   1.000
_cell.length_b   1.000
_cell.length_c   1.000
_cell.angle_alpha   90.00
_cell.angle_beta   90.00
_cell.angle_gamma   90.00
#
_symmetry.space_group_name_H-M   'P 1'
#
loop_
_entity.id
_entity.type
_entity.pdbx_description
1 polymer ?
#
loop_
_entity_poly.entity_id
_entity_poly.type
_entity_poly.pdbx_seq_one_letter_code
_entity_poly.pdbx_strand_id
1 'polypeptide(L)'
;MVAPIIGLTGGIGAGKSMAAAFLTELGARVIDADRIGHEVYRPGSEGFARVVETFGSGVVGADGAIDRRALGALVFADPAARARLNALVHPVIAAEVGRRIAAARAEGFDGPLVVEAAVLLEAGWRPLVDWLWVVSTQREHAVARIMAARGLTREEVERRLDAQTSDAERRRHADLVIENDGSPAALRAAVEAAWRRLVW
;
A
#
# COMPACT_ATOMS: atom_id res chain seq x y z
N MET A 1 -7.08 4.41 26.92
CA MET A 1 -7.49 4.85 25.56
C MET A 1 -7.02 3.81 24.57
N VAL A 2 -7.72 3.61 23.46
CA VAL A 2 -7.28 2.65 22.41
C VAL A 2 -6.25 3.35 21.55
N ALA A 3 -5.09 2.71 21.31
CA ALA A 3 -4.06 3.26 20.45
C ALA A 3 -4.56 3.43 19.00
N PRO A 4 -4.07 4.44 18.26
CA PRO A 4 -4.59 4.80 16.95
C PRO A 4 -4.27 3.76 15.87
N ILE A 5 -5.05 3.82 14.81
CA ILE A 5 -4.79 3.13 13.55
C ILE A 5 -4.16 4.16 12.60
N ILE A 6 -2.95 3.89 12.14
CA ILE A 6 -2.19 4.76 11.25
C ILE A 6 -2.24 4.19 9.84
N GLY A 7 -2.75 4.95 8.88
CA GLY A 7 -2.56 4.65 7.46
C GLY A 7 -1.18 5.13 7.01
N LEU A 8 -0.34 4.24 6.54
CA LEU A 8 0.97 4.55 5.99
C LEU A 8 0.95 4.41 4.48
N THR A 9 1.05 5.51 3.78
CA THR A 9 1.07 5.54 2.30
C THR A 9 2.28 6.29 1.76
N GLY A 10 2.46 6.24 0.46
CA GLY A 10 3.56 6.91 -0.24
C GLY A 10 3.75 6.33 -1.63
N GLY A 11 4.32 7.11 -2.54
CA GLY A 11 4.60 6.70 -3.90
C GLY A 11 5.59 5.52 -4.00
N ILE A 12 5.64 4.91 -5.17
CA ILE A 12 6.67 3.91 -5.47
C ILE A 12 8.06 4.51 -5.26
N GLY A 13 8.95 3.81 -4.56
CA GLY A 13 10.31 4.29 -4.27
C GLY A 13 10.39 5.31 -3.11
N ALA A 14 9.28 5.71 -2.49
CA ALA A 14 9.29 6.65 -1.36
C ALA A 14 9.90 6.07 -0.08
N GLY A 15 9.98 4.73 0.06
CA GLY A 15 10.54 4.09 1.26
C GLY A 15 9.51 3.69 2.31
N LYS A 16 8.25 3.58 1.92
CA LYS A 16 7.12 3.20 2.76
C LYS A 16 7.39 1.93 3.59
N SER A 17 7.84 0.84 2.96
CA SER A 17 8.09 -0.43 3.66
C SER A 17 9.25 -0.37 4.64
N MET A 18 10.25 0.50 4.40
CA MET A 18 11.32 0.75 5.38
C MET A 18 10.78 1.52 6.59
N ALA A 19 9.92 2.52 6.37
CA ALA A 19 9.24 3.22 7.45
C ALA A 19 8.34 2.28 8.26
N ALA A 20 7.61 1.37 7.60
CA ALA A 20 6.79 0.34 8.26
C ALA A 20 7.65 -0.60 9.13
N ALA A 21 8.83 -1.00 8.65
CA ALA A 21 9.76 -1.80 9.44
C ALA A 21 10.22 -1.07 10.70
N PHE A 22 10.57 0.21 10.60
CA PHE A 22 10.95 1.02 11.76
C PHE A 22 9.78 1.19 12.75
N LEU A 23 8.56 1.37 12.28
CA LEU A 23 7.36 1.42 13.12
C LEU A 23 7.13 0.09 13.86
N THR A 24 7.42 -1.04 13.20
CA THR A 24 7.36 -2.37 13.84
C THR A 24 8.38 -2.48 14.98
N GLU A 25 9.61 -2.00 14.77
CA GLU A 25 10.65 -1.97 15.80
C GLU A 25 10.27 -1.07 17.00
N LEU A 26 9.47 -0.04 16.77
CA LEU A 26 8.93 0.85 17.81
C LEU A 26 7.69 0.27 18.52
N GLY A 27 7.23 -0.92 18.14
CA GLY A 27 6.12 -1.61 18.79
C GLY A 27 4.78 -1.52 18.06
N ALA A 28 4.71 -0.99 16.84
CA ALA A 28 3.50 -1.07 16.04
C ALA A 28 3.28 -2.48 15.48
N ARG A 29 2.01 -2.86 15.29
CA ARG A 29 1.66 -4.02 14.46
C ARG A 29 1.26 -3.55 13.07
N VAL A 30 1.99 -4.01 12.03
CA VAL A 30 1.77 -3.61 10.64
C VAL A 30 0.85 -4.60 9.94
N ILE A 31 -0.14 -4.07 9.22
CA ILE A 31 -1.05 -4.77 8.32
C ILE A 31 -0.70 -4.31 6.90
N ASP A 32 -0.07 -5.17 6.13
CA ASP A 32 0.31 -4.91 4.74
C ASP A 32 -0.89 -5.18 3.81
N ALA A 33 -1.58 -4.12 3.41
CA ALA A 33 -2.73 -4.20 2.52
C ALA A 33 -2.35 -4.55 1.07
N ASP A 34 -1.14 -4.20 0.64
CA ASP A 34 -0.65 -4.58 -0.69
C ASP A 34 -0.47 -6.11 -0.76
N ARG A 35 0.01 -6.73 0.32
CA ARG A 35 0.10 -8.19 0.46
C ARG A 35 -1.27 -8.85 0.54
N ILE A 36 -2.22 -8.26 1.28
CA ILE A 36 -3.61 -8.75 1.32
C ILE A 36 -4.20 -8.76 -0.09
N GLY A 37 -3.95 -7.71 -0.90
CA GLY A 37 -4.36 -7.67 -2.30
C GLY A 37 -3.85 -8.86 -3.11
N HIS A 38 -2.68 -9.41 -2.75
CA HIS A 38 -2.18 -10.64 -3.35
C HIS A 38 -2.89 -11.91 -2.88
N GLU A 39 -3.44 -11.90 -1.68
CA GLU A 39 -4.14 -13.05 -1.10
C GLU A 39 -5.59 -13.15 -1.60
N VAL A 40 -6.19 -12.01 -1.98
CA VAL A 40 -7.56 -11.94 -2.50
C VAL A 40 -7.79 -12.80 -3.74
N TYR A 41 -6.75 -13.02 -4.57
CA TYR A 41 -6.84 -13.81 -5.80
C TYR A 41 -6.41 -15.26 -5.66
N ARG A 42 -6.31 -15.81 -4.46
CA ARG A 42 -5.93 -17.21 -4.29
C ARG A 42 -6.96 -18.12 -4.94
N PRO A 43 -6.54 -19.21 -5.59
CA PRO A 43 -7.48 -20.21 -6.12
C PRO A 43 -8.49 -20.64 -5.07
N GLY A 44 -9.77 -20.68 -5.44
CA GLY A 44 -10.87 -21.02 -4.54
C GLY A 44 -11.41 -19.86 -3.69
N SER A 45 -10.80 -18.66 -3.74
CA SER A 45 -11.36 -17.46 -3.08
C SER A 45 -12.48 -16.84 -3.91
N GLU A 46 -13.37 -16.10 -3.24
CA GLU A 46 -14.40 -15.30 -3.91
C GLU A 46 -13.78 -14.26 -4.87
N GLY A 47 -12.68 -13.63 -4.48
CA GLY A 47 -11.95 -12.68 -5.34
C GLY A 47 -11.40 -13.32 -6.60
N PHE A 48 -10.89 -14.55 -6.52
CA PHE A 48 -10.47 -15.33 -7.69
C PHE A 48 -11.65 -15.56 -8.65
N ALA A 49 -12.78 -16.05 -8.14
CA ALA A 49 -13.95 -16.33 -8.95
C ALA A 49 -14.46 -15.06 -9.66
N ARG A 50 -14.58 -13.95 -8.95
CA ARG A 50 -15.01 -12.67 -9.51
C ARG A 50 -14.06 -12.10 -10.57
N VAL A 51 -12.74 -12.26 -10.36
CA VAL A 51 -11.74 -11.80 -11.37
C VAL A 51 -11.85 -12.64 -12.64
N VAL A 52 -11.98 -13.99 -12.52
CA VAL A 52 -12.16 -14.86 -13.68
C VAL A 52 -13.47 -14.58 -14.40
N GLU A 53 -14.56 -14.36 -13.68
CA GLU A 53 -15.86 -13.98 -14.25
C GLU A 53 -15.76 -12.66 -15.05
N THR A 54 -15.01 -11.67 -14.53
CA THR A 54 -14.93 -10.32 -15.12
C THR A 54 -13.96 -10.25 -16.29
N PHE A 55 -12.83 -10.98 -16.22
CA PHE A 55 -11.72 -10.86 -17.17
C PHE A 55 -11.52 -12.10 -18.04
N GLY A 56 -12.32 -13.14 -17.79
CA GLY A 56 -12.25 -14.40 -18.53
C GLY A 56 -11.13 -15.32 -18.04
N SER A 57 -11.11 -16.56 -18.57
CA SER A 57 -10.10 -17.56 -18.23
C SER A 57 -8.68 -17.22 -18.72
N GLY A 58 -8.54 -16.28 -19.64
CA GLY A 58 -7.21 -15.82 -20.12
C GLY A 58 -6.32 -15.19 -19.08
N VAL A 59 -6.86 -14.83 -17.90
CA VAL A 59 -6.09 -14.33 -16.76
C VAL A 59 -5.70 -15.43 -15.77
N VAL A 60 -5.98 -16.71 -16.08
CA VAL A 60 -5.61 -17.86 -15.25
C VAL A 60 -4.39 -18.54 -15.85
N GLY A 61 -3.34 -18.70 -15.06
CA GLY A 61 -2.12 -19.38 -15.45
C GLY A 61 -2.28 -20.91 -15.49
N ALA A 62 -1.27 -21.58 -16.03
CA ALA A 62 -1.24 -23.04 -16.10
C ALA A 62 -1.26 -23.74 -14.74
N ASP A 63 -0.87 -23.02 -13.68
CA ASP A 63 -0.93 -23.49 -12.28
C ASP A 63 -2.31 -23.32 -11.64
N GLY A 64 -3.31 -22.82 -12.38
CA GLY A 64 -4.66 -22.57 -11.88
C GLY A 64 -4.79 -21.31 -11.01
N ALA A 65 -3.74 -20.52 -10.85
CA ALA A 65 -3.76 -19.25 -10.14
C ALA A 65 -3.95 -18.07 -11.11
N ILE A 66 -4.26 -16.87 -10.61
CA ILE A 66 -4.27 -15.67 -11.44
C ILE A 66 -2.87 -15.37 -11.96
N ASP A 67 -2.71 -15.38 -13.27
CA ASP A 67 -1.52 -14.85 -13.94
C ASP A 67 -1.50 -13.32 -13.80
N ARG A 68 -0.75 -12.86 -12.82
CA ARG A 68 -0.63 -11.43 -12.51
C ARG A 68 -0.01 -10.63 -13.63
N ARG A 69 0.80 -11.26 -14.47
CA ARG A 69 1.42 -10.60 -15.62
C ARG A 69 0.37 -10.36 -16.69
N ALA A 70 -0.45 -11.38 -17.00
CA ALA A 70 -1.54 -11.26 -17.96
C ALA A 70 -2.60 -10.25 -17.48
N LEU A 71 -3.07 -10.38 -16.24
CA LEU A 71 -4.03 -9.45 -15.64
C LEU A 71 -3.44 -8.04 -15.57
N GLY A 72 -2.20 -7.90 -15.13
CA GLY A 72 -1.48 -6.62 -15.07
C GLY A 72 -1.35 -5.94 -16.44
N ALA A 73 -1.00 -6.68 -17.48
CA ALA A 73 -0.92 -6.15 -18.83
C ALA A 73 -2.27 -5.63 -19.33
N LEU A 74 -3.35 -6.37 -19.05
CA LEU A 74 -4.71 -6.00 -19.43
C LEU A 74 -5.15 -4.70 -18.75
N VAL A 75 -4.99 -4.58 -17.41
CA VAL A 75 -5.42 -3.39 -16.66
C VAL A 75 -4.48 -2.19 -16.85
N PHE A 76 -3.25 -2.42 -17.27
CA PHE A 76 -2.32 -1.35 -17.63
C PHE A 76 -2.69 -0.72 -18.98
N ALA A 77 -3.14 -1.54 -19.94
CA ALA A 77 -3.52 -1.09 -21.27
C ALA A 77 -4.92 -0.42 -21.30
N ASP A 78 -5.83 -0.80 -20.40
CA ASP A 78 -7.22 -0.32 -20.37
C ASP A 78 -7.57 0.28 -18.99
N PRO A 79 -7.70 1.62 -18.90
CA PRO A 79 -8.14 2.30 -17.66
C PRO A 79 -9.51 1.82 -17.15
N ALA A 80 -10.43 1.44 -18.05
CA ALA A 80 -11.75 0.93 -17.65
C ALA A 80 -11.62 -0.48 -17.04
N ALA A 81 -10.75 -1.35 -17.59
CA ALA A 81 -10.44 -2.64 -17.00
C ALA A 81 -9.82 -2.47 -15.61
N ARG A 82 -8.89 -1.50 -15.45
CA ARG A 82 -8.30 -1.17 -14.16
C ARG A 82 -9.36 -0.71 -13.15
N ALA A 83 -10.28 0.15 -13.56
CA ALA A 83 -11.36 0.61 -12.69
C ALA A 83 -12.27 -0.56 -12.27
N ARG A 84 -12.62 -1.47 -13.19
CA ARG A 84 -13.39 -2.69 -12.87
C ARG A 84 -12.66 -3.59 -11.86
N LEU A 85 -11.36 -3.84 -12.08
CA LEU A 85 -10.56 -4.63 -11.13
C LEU A 85 -10.56 -3.98 -9.75
N ASN A 86 -10.27 -2.68 -9.68
CA ASN A 86 -10.24 -1.95 -8.42
C ASN A 86 -11.59 -2.00 -7.69
N ALA A 87 -12.70 -1.83 -8.40
CA ALA A 87 -14.05 -1.92 -7.83
C ALA A 87 -14.36 -3.30 -7.24
N LEU A 88 -13.78 -4.37 -7.82
CA LEU A 88 -13.92 -5.73 -7.30
C LEU A 88 -13.06 -5.96 -6.06
N VAL A 89 -11.82 -5.51 -6.05
CA VAL A 89 -10.83 -5.96 -5.06
C VAL A 89 -10.68 -5.01 -3.88
N HIS A 90 -10.82 -3.69 -4.07
CA HIS A 90 -10.65 -2.74 -2.98
C HIS A 90 -11.61 -2.98 -1.81
N PRO A 91 -12.92 -3.29 -2.01
CA PRO A 91 -13.83 -3.60 -0.91
C PRO A 91 -13.42 -4.88 -0.16
N VAL A 92 -12.95 -5.92 -0.87
CA VAL A 92 -12.53 -7.18 -0.26
C VAL A 92 -11.27 -6.97 0.58
N ILE A 93 -10.30 -6.21 0.07
CA ILE A 93 -9.09 -5.86 0.82
C ILE A 93 -9.45 -5.02 2.06
N ALA A 94 -10.33 -4.02 1.92
CA ALA A 94 -10.77 -3.19 3.03
C ALA A 94 -11.44 -4.00 4.15
N ALA A 95 -12.32 -4.94 3.77
CA ALA A 95 -12.97 -5.85 4.72
C ALA A 95 -11.94 -6.73 5.46
N GLU A 96 -10.94 -7.26 4.74
CA GLU A 96 -9.87 -8.07 5.36
C GLU A 96 -8.97 -7.24 6.26
N VAL A 97 -8.63 -6.00 5.88
CA VAL A 97 -7.90 -5.05 6.74
C VAL A 97 -8.68 -4.81 8.03
N GLY A 98 -9.99 -4.51 7.93
CA GLY A 98 -10.86 -4.33 9.08
C GLY A 98 -10.93 -5.57 9.98
N ARG A 99 -11.00 -6.77 9.39
CA ARG A 99 -10.98 -8.03 10.12
C ARG A 99 -9.65 -8.24 10.89
N ARG A 100 -8.50 -7.91 10.26
CA ARG A 100 -7.18 -8.01 10.92
C ARG A 100 -7.02 -6.98 12.04
N ILE A 101 -7.55 -5.77 11.87
CA ILE A 101 -7.60 -4.76 12.93
C ILE A 101 -8.40 -5.28 14.13
N ALA A 102 -9.62 -5.80 13.88
CA ALA A 102 -10.47 -6.36 14.92
C ALA A 102 -9.83 -7.55 15.63
N ALA A 103 -9.19 -8.45 14.88
CA ALA A 103 -8.48 -9.60 15.44
C ALA A 103 -7.33 -9.17 16.36
N ALA A 104 -6.51 -8.21 15.94
CA ALA A 104 -5.42 -7.69 16.76
C ALA A 104 -5.92 -7.12 18.09
N ARG A 105 -7.05 -6.39 18.06
CA ARG A 105 -7.69 -5.85 19.28
C ARG A 105 -8.26 -6.95 20.17
N ALA A 106 -8.90 -7.97 19.58
CA ALA A 106 -9.44 -9.10 20.30
C ALA A 106 -8.34 -9.97 20.98
N GLU A 107 -7.14 -10.02 20.39
CA GLU A 107 -5.94 -10.63 20.96
C GLU A 107 -5.33 -9.81 22.12
N GLY A 108 -5.89 -8.65 22.47
CA GLY A 108 -5.38 -7.77 23.50
C GLY A 108 -4.22 -6.87 23.07
N PHE A 109 -3.97 -6.72 21.77
CA PHE A 109 -2.96 -5.77 21.31
C PHE A 109 -3.47 -4.34 21.49
N ASP A 110 -2.87 -3.58 22.39
CA ASP A 110 -3.24 -2.21 22.78
C ASP A 110 -2.36 -1.12 22.15
N GLY A 111 -1.28 -1.50 21.44
CA GLY A 111 -0.39 -0.59 20.72
C GLY A 111 -0.96 -0.08 19.39
N PRO A 112 -0.27 0.89 18.74
CA PRO A 112 -0.66 1.40 17.42
C PRO A 112 -0.68 0.33 16.35
N LEU A 113 -1.74 0.35 15.51
CA LEU A 113 -1.85 -0.46 14.30
C LEU A 113 -1.45 0.39 13.10
N VAL A 114 -0.72 -0.16 12.15
CA VAL A 114 -0.32 0.52 10.92
C VAL A 114 -0.89 -0.24 9.73
N VAL A 115 -1.71 0.42 8.92
CA VAL A 115 -2.17 -0.10 7.64
C VAL A 115 -1.26 0.44 6.54
N GLU A 116 -0.33 -0.38 6.07
CA GLU A 116 0.55 -0.03 4.96
C GLU A 116 -0.16 -0.30 3.64
N ALA A 117 -0.36 0.76 2.82
CA ALA A 117 -0.98 0.64 1.50
C ALA A 117 -0.48 1.72 0.53
N ALA A 118 -0.03 1.31 -0.65
CA ALA A 118 0.34 2.25 -1.71
C ALA A 118 -0.87 2.99 -2.28
N VAL A 119 -2.03 2.35 -2.29
CA VAL A 119 -3.28 2.85 -2.90
C VAL A 119 -4.32 3.32 -1.88
N LEU A 120 -3.91 3.66 -0.65
CA LEU A 120 -4.80 3.99 0.46
C LEU A 120 -5.81 5.10 0.11
N LEU A 121 -5.34 6.15 -0.55
CA LEU A 121 -6.19 7.26 -0.99
C LEU A 121 -7.04 6.88 -2.20
N GLU A 122 -6.42 6.27 -3.20
CA GLU A 122 -7.08 5.84 -4.44
C GLU A 122 -8.18 4.80 -4.17
N ALA A 123 -7.99 3.98 -3.16
CA ALA A 123 -8.97 2.97 -2.73
C ALA A 123 -10.07 3.53 -1.80
N GLY A 124 -9.97 4.79 -1.40
CA GLY A 124 -10.94 5.40 -0.48
C GLY A 124 -10.87 4.85 0.95
N TRP A 125 -9.71 4.33 1.38
CA TRP A 125 -9.55 3.69 2.70
C TRP A 125 -9.22 4.67 3.84
N ARG A 126 -9.22 5.98 3.57
CA ARG A 126 -9.03 7.00 4.62
C ARG A 126 -9.92 6.80 5.86
N PRO A 127 -11.22 6.37 5.73
CA PRO A 127 -12.07 6.11 6.88
C PRO A 127 -11.68 4.90 7.74
N LEU A 128 -10.77 4.04 7.27
CA LEU A 128 -10.29 2.89 8.05
C LEU A 128 -9.20 3.25 9.07
N VAL A 129 -8.68 4.48 9.03
CA VAL A 129 -7.52 4.91 9.80
C VAL A 129 -7.79 6.23 10.53
N ASP A 130 -7.20 6.40 11.70
CA ASP A 130 -7.33 7.62 12.50
C ASP A 130 -6.38 8.71 11.98
N TRP A 131 -5.16 8.31 11.61
CA TRP A 131 -4.11 9.18 11.09
C TRP A 131 -3.62 8.71 9.74
N LEU A 132 -3.40 9.64 8.81
CA LEU A 132 -2.76 9.36 7.54
C LEU A 132 -1.33 9.91 7.53
N TRP A 133 -0.37 8.99 7.51
CA TRP A 133 1.04 9.32 7.37
C TRP A 133 1.50 9.05 5.94
N VAL A 134 2.16 10.04 5.36
CA VAL A 134 2.69 9.97 3.99
C VAL A 134 4.20 9.93 4.04
N VAL A 135 4.81 8.86 3.55
CA VAL A 135 6.25 8.83 3.29
C VAL A 135 6.47 9.47 1.92
N SER A 136 7.22 10.55 1.90
CA SER A 136 7.48 11.36 0.73
C SER A 136 8.96 11.41 0.40
N THR A 137 9.29 11.51 -0.87
CA THR A 137 10.65 11.71 -1.36
C THR A 137 10.62 12.49 -2.68
N GLN A 138 11.69 13.18 -2.97
CA GLN A 138 11.86 13.85 -4.25
C GLN A 138 11.81 12.84 -5.40
N ARG A 139 11.19 13.23 -6.53
CA ARG A 139 10.98 12.36 -7.69
C ARG A 139 12.29 11.71 -8.16
N GLU A 140 13.37 12.48 -8.21
CA GLU A 140 14.67 11.95 -8.64
C GLU A 140 15.22 10.86 -7.72
N HIS A 141 15.03 10.98 -6.41
CA HIS A 141 15.41 9.94 -5.47
C HIS A 141 14.57 8.67 -5.64
N ALA A 142 13.25 8.82 -5.86
CA ALA A 142 12.39 7.68 -6.15
C ALA A 142 12.82 6.97 -7.45
N VAL A 143 13.09 7.73 -8.52
CA VAL A 143 13.57 7.19 -9.80
C VAL A 143 14.87 6.42 -9.60
N ALA A 144 15.88 7.02 -8.97
CA ALA A 144 17.17 6.39 -8.75
C ALA A 144 17.04 5.08 -7.93
N ARG A 145 16.24 5.09 -6.86
CA ARG A 145 16.01 3.90 -6.02
C ARG A 145 15.34 2.76 -6.77
N ILE A 146 14.32 3.08 -7.59
CA ILE A 146 13.59 2.06 -8.35
C ILE A 146 14.46 1.47 -9.46
N MET A 147 15.20 2.30 -10.18
CA MET A 147 16.15 1.83 -11.20
C MET A 147 17.17 0.87 -10.59
N ALA A 148 17.78 1.25 -9.45
CA ALA A 148 18.77 0.43 -8.76
C ALA A 148 18.18 -0.89 -8.23
N ALA A 149 16.95 -0.86 -7.70
CA ALA A 149 16.33 -2.03 -7.08
C ALA A 149 15.69 -3.01 -8.07
N ARG A 150 15.24 -2.54 -9.24
CA ARG A 150 14.41 -3.33 -10.17
C ARG A 150 15.01 -3.45 -11.59
N GLY A 151 16.10 -2.77 -11.87
CA GLY A 151 16.74 -2.77 -13.20
C GLY A 151 15.87 -2.17 -14.31
N LEU A 152 14.91 -1.30 -13.96
CA LEU A 152 14.01 -0.64 -14.89
C LEU A 152 14.69 0.58 -15.53
N THR A 153 14.29 0.93 -16.76
CA THR A 153 14.72 2.19 -17.37
C THR A 153 14.05 3.40 -16.69
N ARG A 154 14.62 4.58 -16.86
CA ARG A 154 14.05 5.83 -16.36
C ARG A 154 12.62 6.02 -16.86
N GLU A 155 12.39 5.82 -18.16
CA GLU A 155 11.07 6.00 -18.78
C GLU A 155 10.03 5.04 -18.21
N GLU A 156 10.42 3.80 -17.91
CA GLU A 156 9.51 2.83 -17.28
C GLU A 156 9.15 3.24 -15.85
N VAL A 157 10.11 3.78 -15.12
CA VAL A 157 9.89 4.27 -13.75
C VAL A 157 8.98 5.50 -13.76
N GLU A 158 9.26 6.47 -14.61
CA GLU A 158 8.49 7.71 -14.72
C GLU A 158 7.04 7.44 -15.10
N ARG A 159 6.80 6.55 -16.07
CA ARG A 159 5.42 6.11 -16.39
C ARG A 159 4.67 5.51 -15.20
N ARG A 160 5.37 4.77 -14.33
CA ARG A 160 4.76 4.19 -13.12
C ARG A 160 4.47 5.25 -12.06
N LEU A 161 5.34 6.23 -11.91
CA LEU A 161 5.13 7.37 -11.02
C LEU A 161 3.94 8.21 -11.49
N ASP A 162 3.84 8.48 -12.79
CA ASP A 162 2.76 9.28 -13.39
C ASP A 162 1.39 8.58 -13.34
N ALA A 163 1.39 7.24 -13.24
CA ALA A 163 0.17 6.44 -13.10
C ALA A 163 -0.41 6.44 -11.67
N GLN A 164 0.33 6.97 -10.68
CA GLN A 164 -0.09 7.08 -9.29
C GLN A 164 -0.58 8.49 -8.94
N THR A 165 -1.32 8.61 -7.85
CA THR A 165 -1.59 9.90 -7.21
C THR A 165 -0.28 10.66 -6.98
N SER A 166 -0.25 11.95 -7.29
CA SER A 166 0.97 12.75 -7.12
C SER A 166 1.35 12.87 -5.63
N ASP A 167 2.65 13.11 -5.35
CA ASP A 167 3.12 13.36 -3.99
C ASP A 167 2.44 14.60 -3.39
N ALA A 168 2.27 15.65 -4.18
CA ALA A 168 1.58 16.86 -3.76
C ALA A 168 0.12 16.59 -3.34
N GLU A 169 -0.57 15.69 -4.04
CA GLU A 169 -1.93 15.31 -3.67
C GLU A 169 -1.95 14.50 -2.38
N ARG A 170 -1.04 13.51 -2.22
CA ARG A 170 -0.93 12.75 -0.98
C ARG A 170 -0.66 13.65 0.22
N ARG A 171 0.26 14.63 0.07
CA ARG A 171 0.60 15.60 1.12
C ARG A 171 -0.61 16.43 1.57
N ARG A 172 -1.51 16.80 0.65
CA ARG A 172 -2.73 17.56 1.00
C ARG A 172 -3.68 16.80 1.91
N HIS A 173 -3.67 15.47 1.83
CA HIS A 173 -4.51 14.60 2.67
C HIS A 173 -3.80 14.10 3.93
N ALA A 174 -2.48 14.33 4.05
CA ALA A 174 -1.68 13.81 5.15
C ALA A 174 -1.93 14.57 6.45
N ASP A 175 -2.09 13.84 7.55
CA ASP A 175 -1.99 14.40 8.89
C ASP A 175 -0.53 14.59 9.31
N LEU A 176 0.38 13.77 8.72
CA LEU A 176 1.82 13.88 8.93
C LEU A 176 2.58 13.41 7.68
N VAL A 177 3.63 14.16 7.32
CA VAL A 177 4.55 13.80 6.24
C VAL A 177 5.90 13.40 6.83
N ILE A 178 6.42 12.26 6.39
CA ILE A 178 7.75 11.74 6.73
C ILE A 178 8.62 11.91 5.48
N GLU A 179 9.56 12.84 5.53
CA GLU A 179 10.48 13.09 4.43
C GLU A 179 11.57 12.00 4.38
N ASN A 180 11.82 11.46 3.20
CA ASN A 180 12.81 10.41 2.96
C ASN A 180 13.75 10.76 1.81
N ASP A 181 14.38 11.91 1.89
CA ASP A 181 15.37 12.36 0.89
C ASP A 181 16.82 12.03 1.28
N GLY A 182 17.01 11.52 2.49
CA GLY A 182 18.31 11.22 3.06
C GLY A 182 18.67 9.73 3.15
N SER A 183 19.54 9.44 4.09
CA SER A 183 19.97 8.07 4.42
C SER A 183 18.88 7.28 5.15
N PRO A 184 19.00 5.93 5.24
CA PRO A 184 18.12 5.12 6.08
C PRO A 184 18.11 5.57 7.55
N ALA A 185 19.23 6.06 8.08
CA ALA A 185 19.30 6.60 9.45
C ALA A 185 18.49 7.89 9.60
N ALA A 186 18.49 8.76 8.59
CA ALA A 186 17.66 9.96 8.59
C ALA A 186 16.15 9.62 8.55
N LEU A 187 15.76 8.64 7.73
CA LEU A 187 14.38 8.14 7.71
C LEU A 187 13.99 7.56 9.08
N ARG A 188 14.86 6.76 9.71
CA ARG A 188 14.63 6.24 11.06
C ARG A 188 14.35 7.36 12.05
N ALA A 189 15.22 8.37 12.09
CA ALA A 189 15.04 9.51 12.99
C ALA A 189 13.72 10.27 12.74
N ALA A 190 13.32 10.43 11.47
CA ALA A 190 12.05 11.04 11.10
C ALA A 190 10.83 10.19 11.57
N VAL A 191 10.89 8.86 11.40
CA VAL A 191 9.86 7.94 11.90
C VAL A 191 9.76 7.98 13.42
N GLU A 192 10.89 7.95 14.13
CA GLU A 192 10.92 8.06 15.59
C GLU A 192 10.36 9.42 16.08
N ALA A 193 10.67 10.50 15.37
CA ALA A 193 10.10 11.81 15.69
C ALA A 193 8.58 11.86 15.48
N ALA A 194 8.07 11.22 14.42
CA ALA A 194 6.65 11.05 14.16
C ALA A 194 5.99 10.19 15.25
N TRP A 195 6.61 9.08 15.62
CA TRP A 195 6.14 8.18 16.68
C TRP A 195 5.96 8.89 18.04
N ARG A 196 6.94 9.70 18.44
CA ARG A 196 6.88 10.48 19.70
C ARG A 196 5.73 11.51 19.75
N ARG A 197 5.13 11.84 18.61
CA ARG A 197 3.97 12.75 18.53
C ARG A 197 2.63 12.04 18.74
N LEU A 198 2.63 10.71 18.68
CA LEU A 198 1.44 9.93 19.01
C LEU A 198 1.17 10.02 20.51
N VAL A 199 -0.03 10.41 20.86
CA VAL A 199 -0.55 10.40 22.22
C VAL A 199 -1.78 9.52 22.22
N TRP A 200 -1.80 8.46 23.04
CA TRP A 200 -2.93 7.56 23.22
C TRP A 200 -3.07 7.06 24.65
#